data_805fb6172ea495a3d7572bcc259ab954
#
_entry.id   805fb6172ea495a3d7572bcc259ab954
#
_cell.length_a   1.000
_cell.length_b   1.000
_cell.length_c   1.000
_cell.angle_alpha   90.00
_cell.angle_beta   90.00
_cell.angle_gamma   90.00
#
_symmetry.space_group_name_H-M   'P 1'
#
loop_
_entity.id
_entity.type
_entity.pdbx_description
1 polymer ?
#
loop_
_entity_poly.entity_id
_entity_poly.type
_entity_poly.pdbx_seq_one_letter_code
_entity_poly.pdbx_strand_id
1 'polypeptide(L)' 'MGKKNEAARMLANLNGPWSNAACMGYCLIAMRRANLRPGAQRRVLMVLEQCFDDVSLEDAEKAGYANTEG' A
#
# COMPACT_ATOMS: atom_id res chain seq x y z
N MET A 1 14.16 -4.39 -17.58
CA MET A 1 14.44 -5.16 -16.62
C MET A 1 13.45 -5.22 -15.53
N GLY A 2 13.17 -4.19 -14.93
CA GLY A 2 12.27 -4.22 -13.83
C GLY A 2 10.88 -4.69 -14.19
N LYS A 3 10.46 -4.46 -15.39
CA LYS A 3 9.09 -4.78 -15.75
C LYS A 3 8.77 -6.24 -15.71
N LYS A 4 9.64 -7.04 -16.23
CA LYS A 4 9.42 -8.47 -16.17
C LYS A 4 9.42 -8.95 -14.76
N ASN A 5 10.37 -8.47 -14.00
CA ASN A 5 10.47 -8.88 -12.62
C ASN A 5 9.27 -8.43 -11.83
N GLU A 6 8.74 -7.29 -12.20
CA GLU A 6 7.57 -6.79 -11.50
C GLU A 6 6.37 -7.68 -11.72
N ALA A 7 6.18 -8.13 -12.95
CA ALA A 7 5.05 -9.01 -13.22
C ALA A 7 5.17 -10.30 -12.43
N ALA A 8 6.36 -10.88 -12.43
CA ALA A 8 6.56 -12.11 -11.68
C ALA A 8 6.37 -11.87 -10.20
N ARG A 9 6.83 -10.74 -9.73
CA ARG A 9 6.71 -10.42 -8.32
C ARG A 9 5.26 -10.22 -7.93
N MET A 10 4.47 -9.61 -8.80
CA MET A 10 3.06 -9.42 -8.51
C MET A 10 2.35 -10.75 -8.38
N LEU A 11 2.67 -11.69 -9.25
CA LEU A 11 2.09 -13.00 -9.14
C LEU A 11 2.49 -13.68 -7.85
N ALA A 12 3.73 -13.54 -7.48
CA ALA A 12 4.19 -14.10 -6.22
C ALA A 12 3.48 -13.46 -5.04
N ASN A 13 3.25 -12.17 -5.12
CA ASN A 13 2.57 -11.46 -4.04
C ASN A 13 1.15 -11.94 -3.86
N LEU A 14 0.49 -12.30 -4.93
CA LEU A 14 -0.85 -12.85 -4.82
C LEU A 14 -0.84 -14.12 -4.01
N ASN A 15 0.30 -14.78 -3.99
CA ASN A 15 0.39 -16.04 -3.30
C ASN A 15 1.02 -15.95 -1.94
N GLY A 16 1.49 -14.78 -1.54
CA GLY A 16 1.99 -14.78 -0.23
C GLY A 16 2.94 -13.71 0.24
N PRO A 17 3.97 -13.33 -0.49
CA PRO A 17 4.95 -12.43 0.14
C PRO A 17 4.45 -11.02 0.40
N TRP A 18 3.38 -10.62 -0.22
CA TRP A 18 2.82 -9.31 0.08
C TRP A 18 2.23 -9.35 1.47
N SER A 19 2.69 -8.48 2.33
CA SER A 19 2.24 -8.48 3.72
C SER A 19 1.83 -7.07 4.11
N ASN A 20 1.15 -6.97 5.25
CA ASN A 20 0.81 -5.67 5.80
C ASN A 20 2.06 -4.85 6.06
N ALA A 21 3.11 -5.50 6.51
CA ALA A 21 4.35 -4.79 6.78
C ALA A 21 4.93 -4.22 5.49
N ALA A 22 4.89 -4.97 4.41
CA ALA A 22 5.39 -4.48 3.13
C ALA A 22 4.56 -3.30 2.65
N CYS A 23 3.25 -3.41 2.79
CA CYS A 23 2.36 -2.33 2.40
C CYS A 23 2.67 -1.07 3.19
N MET A 24 2.84 -1.21 4.50
CA MET A 24 3.16 -0.06 5.34
C MET A 24 4.51 0.53 4.95
N GLY A 25 5.46 -0.31 4.58
CA GLY A 25 6.75 0.17 4.13
C GLY A 25 6.66 0.99 2.87
N TYR A 26 5.88 0.54 1.89
CA TYR A 26 5.67 1.31 0.68
C TYR A 26 5.03 2.65 1.01
N CYS A 27 4.04 2.65 1.88
CA CYS A 27 3.39 3.90 2.26
C CYS A 27 4.35 4.85 2.94
N LEU A 28 5.18 4.32 3.82
CA LEU A 28 6.14 5.15 4.53
C LEU A 28 7.12 5.80 3.56
N ILE A 29 7.64 5.01 2.64
CA ILE A 29 8.58 5.54 1.66
C ILE A 29 7.91 6.59 0.78
N ALA A 30 6.68 6.31 0.37
CA ALA A 30 5.94 7.26 -0.46
C ALA A 30 5.73 8.58 0.28
N MET A 31 5.37 8.49 1.56
CA MET A 31 5.15 9.69 2.34
C MET A 31 6.42 10.50 2.53
N ARG A 32 7.54 9.82 2.69
CA ARG A 32 8.82 10.50 2.79
C ARG A 32 9.14 11.23 1.50
N ARG A 33 8.92 10.56 0.39
CA ARG A 33 9.17 11.18 -0.91
C ARG A 33 8.25 12.35 -1.17
N ALA A 34 7.05 12.31 -0.61
CA ALA A 34 6.09 13.39 -0.74
C ALA A 34 6.33 14.49 0.28
N ASN A 35 7.34 14.33 1.13
CA ASN A 35 7.73 15.34 2.10
C ASN A 35 6.68 15.58 3.16
N LEU A 36 5.95 14.56 3.53
CA LEU A 36 5.04 14.67 4.64
C LEU A 36 5.84 14.75 5.94
N ARG A 37 5.31 15.49 6.90
CA ARG A 37 5.95 15.62 8.19
C ARG A 37 5.89 14.29 8.95
N PRO A 38 6.86 14.04 9.82
CA PRO A 38 6.89 12.77 10.55
C PRO A 38 5.61 12.48 11.32
N GLY A 39 5.01 13.51 11.92
CA GLY A 39 3.76 13.29 12.64
C GLY A 39 2.64 12.83 11.73
N ALA A 40 2.56 13.41 10.53
CA ALA A 40 1.56 13.01 9.56
C ALA A 40 1.82 11.59 9.09
N GLN A 41 3.09 11.26 8.86
CA GLN A 41 3.44 9.91 8.45
C GLN A 41 3.00 8.89 9.47
N ARG A 42 3.25 9.17 10.73
CA ARG A 42 2.90 8.26 11.81
C ARG A 42 1.39 8.09 11.89
N ARG A 43 0.64 9.17 11.74
CA ARG A 43 -0.80 9.10 11.80
C ARG A 43 -1.35 8.26 10.66
N VAL A 44 -0.84 8.45 9.46
CA VAL A 44 -1.30 7.67 8.32
C VAL A 44 -1.04 6.20 8.53
N LEU A 45 0.14 5.86 9.05
CA LEU A 45 0.44 4.45 9.30
C LEU A 45 -0.46 3.83 10.33
N MET A 46 -0.82 4.59 11.37
CA MET A 46 -1.73 4.09 12.39
C MET A 46 -3.11 3.81 11.80
N VAL A 47 -3.59 4.74 11.00
CA VAL A 47 -4.90 4.56 10.39
C VAL A 47 -4.86 3.45 9.36
N LEU A 48 -3.75 3.32 8.65
CA LEU A 48 -3.60 2.25 7.68
C LEU A 48 -3.72 0.88 8.35
N GLU A 49 -3.11 0.74 9.52
CA GLU A 49 -3.23 -0.51 10.25
C GLU A 49 -4.68 -0.81 10.59
N GLN A 50 -5.42 0.20 11.00
CA GLN A 50 -6.83 0.03 11.29
C GLN A 50 -7.59 -0.39 10.05
N CYS A 51 -7.25 0.17 8.91
CA CYS A 51 -7.92 -0.16 7.67
C CYS A 51 -7.71 -1.62 7.30
N PHE A 52 -6.55 -2.18 7.61
CA PHE A 52 -6.34 -3.60 7.35
C PHE A 52 -7.38 -4.46 8.06
N ASP A 53 -7.84 -4.01 9.22
CA ASP A 53 -8.82 -4.77 9.98
C ASP A 53 -10.26 -4.46 9.59
N ASP A 54 -10.51 -3.21 9.20
CA ASP A 54 -11.88 -2.74 8.98
C ASP A 54 -12.33 -2.80 7.54
N VAL A 55 -11.42 -2.70 6.62
CA VAL A 55 -11.75 -2.59 5.21
C VAL A 55 -11.36 -3.86 4.50
N SER A 56 -12.32 -4.43 3.75
CA SER A 56 -12.03 -5.65 3.02
C SER A 56 -11.10 -5.34 1.85
N LEU A 57 -10.43 -6.37 1.37
CA LEU A 57 -9.56 -6.22 0.23
C LEU A 57 -10.33 -5.70 -0.97
N GLU A 58 -11.53 -6.20 -1.14
CA GLU A 58 -12.37 -5.79 -2.26
C GLU A 58 -12.70 -4.30 -2.18
N ASP A 59 -13.07 -3.83 -1.00
CA ASP A 59 -13.39 -2.42 -0.83
C ASP A 59 -12.16 -1.55 -1.03
N ALA A 60 -11.03 -2.03 -0.57
CA ALA A 60 -9.79 -1.28 -0.75
C ALA A 60 -9.44 -1.16 -2.23
N GLU A 61 -9.65 -2.24 -3.00
CA GLU A 61 -9.39 -2.20 -4.42
C GLU A 61 -10.31 -1.22 -5.12
N LYS A 62 -11.57 -1.22 -4.75
CA LYS A 62 -12.52 -0.28 -5.34
C LYS A 62 -12.11 1.16 -5.08
N ALA A 63 -11.69 1.43 -3.87
CA ALA A 63 -11.23 2.77 -3.53
C ALA A 63 -10.03 3.16 -4.35
N GLY A 64 -9.11 2.22 -4.56
CA GLY A 64 -7.92 2.48 -5.34
C GLY A 64 -8.25 2.78 -6.79
N TYR A 65 -9.13 1.99 -7.37
CA TYR A 65 -9.52 2.21 -8.76
C TYR A 65 -10.23 3.56 -8.92
N ALA A 66 -11.14 3.87 -8.01
CA ALA A 66 -11.88 5.12 -8.09
C ALA A 66 -10.91 6.31 -8.03
N ASN A 67 -9.93 6.21 -7.16
CA ASN A 67 -8.97 7.29 -7.04
C ASN A 67 -8.11 7.42 -8.28
N THR A 68 -7.76 6.31 -8.86
CA THR A 68 -6.92 6.31 -10.06
C THR A 68 -7.63 6.98 -11.21
N GLU A 69 -8.93 6.75 -11.31
CA GLU A 69 -9.70 7.33 -12.40
C GLU A 69 -9.97 8.81 -12.18
N GLY A 70 -9.99 9.21 -10.95
CA GLY A 70 -10.24 10.61 -10.64
C GLY A 70 -9.07 11.45 -11.01
#